data_595af04aaa028d63bbd11cb9cc40cf38
#
_entry.id   595af04aaa028d63bbd11cb9cc40cf38
#
_cell.length_a   1.000
_cell.length_b   1.000
_cell.length_c   1.000
_cell.angle_alpha   90.00
_cell.angle_beta   90.00
_cell.angle_gamma   90.00
#
_symmetry.space_group_name_H-M   'P 1'
#
loop_
_entity.id
_entity.type
_entity.pdbx_description
1 polymer ?
#
loop_
_entity_poly.entity_id
_entity_poly.type
_entity_poly.pdbx_seq_one_letter_code
_entity_poly.pdbx_strand_id
1 'polypeptide(L)'
;MAQTKIKAGGFDPDVITGTTALAAVPASTDELIISDAGTLKRIDFTHIQSHLVPISSVALTGNTNPVRFDDVFSATYNKYQLILTDLCPQTDDVSVRFRFRDGSSTLEASNTYEHVSFGVQSDENDTTTLSTNNDDNIQIGHKALGHSAATSGISGIIFVNDPQSTSNYANIHYDLKTADGDGFTLYKTSGAGAYKHAVSTAVEGFELTCSSNGFTSGRIDIFGVKNA
;
A
#
# COMPACT_ATOMS: atom_id res chain seq x y z
N MET A 1 -36.25 5.95 40.54
CA MET A 1 -34.91 5.62 41.13
C MET A 1 -33.97 6.75 40.80
N ALA A 2 -33.34 7.38 41.79
CA ALA A 2 -32.36 8.44 41.56
C ALA A 2 -31.06 7.80 40.98
N GLN A 3 -30.67 8.20 39.80
CA GLN A 3 -29.39 7.78 39.21
C GLN A 3 -28.28 8.44 40.04
N THR A 4 -27.45 7.62 40.66
CA THR A 4 -26.22 8.10 41.34
C THR A 4 -25.25 8.54 40.25
N LYS A 5 -25.10 9.85 40.07
CA LYS A 5 -24.06 10.40 39.16
C LYS A 5 -22.70 10.20 39.80
N ILE A 6 -21.85 9.40 39.15
CA ILE A 6 -20.43 9.32 39.52
C ILE A 6 -19.77 10.63 39.06
N LYS A 7 -19.31 11.44 40.01
CA LYS A 7 -18.55 12.67 39.73
C LYS A 7 -17.12 12.30 39.30
N ALA A 8 -16.43 13.21 38.60
CA ALA A 8 -15.06 13.00 38.14
C ALA A 8 -14.09 12.53 39.24
N GLY A 9 -14.29 12.93 40.50
CA GLY A 9 -13.53 12.46 41.66
C GLY A 9 -13.98 11.09 42.23
N GLY A 10 -14.96 10.41 41.61
CA GLY A 10 -15.42 9.09 42.01
C GLY A 10 -14.76 7.93 41.31
N PHE A 11 -13.90 8.21 40.35
CA PHE A 11 -13.00 7.21 39.75
C PHE A 11 -11.65 7.29 40.47
N ASP A 12 -11.26 6.21 41.10
CA ASP A 12 -9.90 6.06 41.59
C ASP A 12 -8.94 6.06 40.36
N PRO A 13 -7.85 6.82 40.37
CA PRO A 13 -6.85 6.75 39.28
C PRO A 13 -6.39 5.33 38.97
N ASP A 14 -6.42 4.44 39.97
CA ASP A 14 -6.04 3.03 39.83
C ASP A 14 -7.07 2.18 39.06
N VAL A 15 -8.25 2.69 38.74
CA VAL A 15 -9.21 1.98 37.87
C VAL A 15 -8.62 1.70 36.49
N ILE A 16 -7.75 2.59 36.03
CA ILE A 16 -7.06 2.40 34.73
C ILE A 16 -5.70 1.76 34.95
N THR A 17 -4.89 2.29 35.88
CA THR A 17 -3.49 1.84 36.09
C THR A 17 -3.40 0.52 36.85
N GLY A 18 -4.38 0.20 37.68
CA GLY A 18 -4.45 -1.07 38.42
C GLY A 18 -5.02 -2.26 37.63
N THR A 19 -5.54 -2.03 36.41
CA THR A 19 -6.01 -3.12 35.56
C THR A 19 -4.89 -3.65 34.66
N THR A 20 -4.95 -4.95 34.34
CA THR A 20 -4.00 -5.54 33.39
C THR A 20 -4.18 -4.88 32.02
N ALA A 21 -3.06 -4.39 31.44
CA ALA A 21 -3.07 -3.81 30.12
C ALA A 21 -3.51 -4.86 29.06
N LEU A 22 -4.34 -4.43 28.13
CA LEU A 22 -4.67 -5.25 26.97
C LEU A 22 -3.41 -5.44 26.12
N ALA A 23 -2.90 -6.66 26.06
CA ALA A 23 -1.66 -7.00 25.33
C ALA A 23 -1.90 -7.32 23.84
N ALA A 24 -3.12 -7.16 23.35
CA ALA A 24 -3.52 -7.42 21.97
C ALA A 24 -4.26 -6.21 21.39
N VAL A 25 -4.38 -6.20 20.05
CA VAL A 25 -5.25 -5.23 19.37
C VAL A 25 -6.67 -5.45 19.87
N PRO A 26 -7.39 -4.38 20.30
CA PRO A 26 -8.78 -4.51 20.72
C PRO A 26 -9.65 -5.17 19.64
N ALA A 27 -10.52 -6.08 20.05
CA ALA A 27 -11.49 -6.69 19.15
C ALA A 27 -12.54 -5.64 18.71
N SER A 28 -13.19 -5.88 17.58
CA SER A 28 -14.22 -4.98 17.08
C SER A 28 -15.42 -4.85 18.04
N THR A 29 -15.60 -5.83 18.91
CA THR A 29 -16.65 -5.86 19.94
C THR A 29 -16.25 -5.23 21.27
N ASP A 30 -14.98 -4.83 21.42
CA ASP A 30 -14.53 -4.14 22.62
C ASP A 30 -15.13 -2.72 22.64
N GLU A 31 -15.43 -2.25 23.83
CA GLU A 31 -16.17 -1.02 24.04
C GLU A 31 -15.41 -0.05 24.94
N LEU A 32 -15.49 1.22 24.62
CA LEU A 32 -14.96 2.31 25.43
C LEU A 32 -16.08 3.19 25.94
N ILE A 33 -15.89 3.75 27.14
CA ILE A 33 -16.81 4.73 27.71
C ILE A 33 -16.31 6.12 27.30
N ILE A 34 -17.20 6.90 26.69
CA ILE A 34 -16.94 8.27 26.27
C ILE A 34 -17.96 9.22 26.92
N SER A 35 -17.58 10.48 27.07
CA SER A 35 -18.53 11.55 27.41
C SER A 35 -18.96 12.27 26.14
N ASP A 36 -20.23 12.17 25.80
CA ASP A 36 -20.83 12.88 24.67
C ASP A 36 -21.79 13.94 25.22
N ALA A 37 -21.42 15.21 25.07
CA ALA A 37 -22.17 16.37 25.58
C ALA A 37 -22.56 16.23 27.07
N GLY A 38 -21.67 15.67 27.90
CA GLY A 38 -21.90 15.46 29.33
C GLY A 38 -22.69 14.21 29.68
N THR A 39 -23.05 13.38 28.70
CA THR A 39 -23.69 12.08 28.89
C THR A 39 -22.67 10.97 28.64
N LEU A 40 -22.53 10.01 29.57
CA LEU A 40 -21.70 8.84 29.38
C LEU A 40 -22.35 7.93 28.34
N LYS A 41 -21.63 7.61 27.32
CA LYS A 41 -22.01 6.68 26.26
C LYS A 41 -20.95 5.61 26.07
N ARG A 42 -21.36 4.51 25.51
CA ARG A 42 -20.52 3.43 25.07
C ARG A 42 -20.23 3.63 23.57
N ILE A 43 -18.99 3.42 23.17
CA ILE A 43 -18.60 3.40 21.77
C ILE A 43 -17.84 2.10 21.49
N ASP A 44 -18.24 1.40 20.46
CA ASP A 44 -17.54 0.19 20.01
C ASP A 44 -16.22 0.59 19.36
N PHE A 45 -15.19 -0.24 19.55
CA PHE A 45 -13.85 0.04 19.00
C PHE A 45 -13.85 0.18 17.48
N THR A 46 -14.79 -0.46 16.78
CA THR A 46 -14.98 -0.29 15.32
C THR A 46 -15.15 1.16 14.88
N HIS A 47 -15.73 2.01 15.73
CA HIS A 47 -15.95 3.44 15.42
C HIS A 47 -14.73 4.32 15.67
N ILE A 48 -13.67 3.76 16.28
CA ILE A 48 -12.42 4.48 16.62
C ILE A 48 -11.28 4.04 15.70
N GLN A 49 -11.46 2.98 14.96
CA GLN A 49 -10.44 2.43 14.08
C GLN A 49 -10.07 3.42 12.97
N SER A 50 -8.78 3.39 12.60
CA SER A 50 -8.28 4.07 11.40
C SER A 50 -9.04 3.64 10.14
N HIS A 51 -9.18 4.56 9.19
CA HIS A 51 -9.65 4.22 7.85
C HIS A 51 -8.68 3.28 7.10
N LEU A 52 -7.42 3.22 7.53
CA LEU A 52 -6.42 2.29 7.02
C LEU A 52 -6.36 1.06 7.92
N VAL A 53 -6.67 -0.09 7.36
CA VAL A 53 -6.62 -1.39 8.05
C VAL A 53 -5.39 -2.14 7.55
N PRO A 54 -4.42 -2.48 8.41
CA PRO A 54 -3.25 -3.24 7.99
C PRO A 54 -3.65 -4.63 7.48
N ILE A 55 -3.16 -5.00 6.31
CA ILE A 55 -3.38 -6.29 5.67
C ILE A 55 -2.12 -7.13 5.73
N SER A 56 -0.99 -6.58 5.27
CA SER A 56 0.30 -7.28 5.21
C SER A 56 1.45 -6.31 5.32
N SER A 57 2.58 -6.79 5.80
CA SER A 57 3.84 -6.05 5.86
C SER A 57 4.99 -7.02 5.61
N VAL A 58 5.81 -6.75 4.60
CA VAL A 58 6.94 -7.58 4.22
C VAL A 58 8.20 -6.75 4.12
N ALA A 59 9.22 -7.11 4.90
CA ALA A 59 10.57 -6.62 4.74
C ALA A 59 11.31 -7.52 3.73
N LEU A 60 11.91 -6.91 2.73
CA LEU A 60 12.67 -7.62 1.71
C LEU A 60 14.12 -7.81 2.16
N THR A 61 14.60 -9.03 1.98
CA THR A 61 15.98 -9.42 2.28
C THR A 61 16.49 -10.37 1.20
N GLY A 62 17.75 -10.22 0.81
CA GLY A 62 18.32 -11.06 -0.23
C GLY A 62 17.82 -10.67 -1.62
N ASN A 63 18.07 -11.51 -2.61
CA ASN A 63 17.68 -11.25 -3.99
C ASN A 63 16.29 -11.82 -4.29
N THR A 64 15.26 -11.04 -4.00
CA THR A 64 13.85 -11.46 -4.19
C THR A 64 13.28 -10.89 -5.49
N ASN A 65 12.94 -11.77 -6.44
CA ASN A 65 12.28 -11.41 -7.70
C ASN A 65 11.54 -12.62 -8.28
N PRO A 66 10.24 -12.56 -8.46
CA PRO A 66 9.32 -11.50 -8.07
C PRO A 66 9.04 -11.45 -6.56
N VAL A 67 8.63 -10.28 -6.08
CA VAL A 67 7.99 -10.14 -4.77
C VAL A 67 6.49 -10.31 -4.96
N ARG A 68 5.90 -11.33 -4.34
CA ARG A 68 4.51 -11.73 -4.55
C ARG A 68 3.67 -11.51 -3.31
N PHE A 69 2.47 -11.05 -3.54
CA PHE A 69 1.40 -10.91 -2.55
C PHE A 69 0.14 -11.56 -3.11
N ASP A 70 -0.12 -12.77 -2.68
CA ASP A 70 -1.32 -13.51 -3.02
C ASP A 70 -2.39 -13.28 -1.93
N ASP A 71 -3.67 -13.30 -2.31
CA ASP A 71 -4.83 -13.22 -1.40
C ASP A 71 -4.85 -11.97 -0.49
N VAL A 72 -4.25 -10.86 -0.95
CA VAL A 72 -4.22 -9.60 -0.19
C VAL A 72 -5.38 -8.66 -0.54
N PHE A 73 -6.04 -8.89 -1.65
CA PHE A 73 -7.24 -8.16 -2.05
C PHE A 73 -8.49 -9.00 -1.84
N SER A 74 -9.49 -8.43 -1.20
CA SER A 74 -10.77 -9.07 -0.93
C SER A 74 -11.93 -8.14 -1.25
N ALA A 75 -13.13 -8.65 -1.32
CA ALA A 75 -14.33 -7.84 -1.54
C ALA A 75 -14.67 -6.89 -0.37
N THR A 76 -13.91 -6.95 0.73
CA THR A 76 -14.12 -6.07 1.90
C THR A 76 -13.75 -4.61 1.60
N TYR A 77 -12.77 -4.38 0.73
CA TYR A 77 -12.28 -3.05 0.41
C TYR A 77 -12.28 -2.82 -1.10
N ASN A 78 -12.78 -1.67 -1.53
CA ASN A 78 -12.70 -1.25 -2.93
C ASN A 78 -11.39 -0.56 -3.25
N LYS A 79 -10.65 -0.15 -2.22
CA LYS A 79 -9.39 0.56 -2.36
C LYS A 79 -8.34 0.03 -1.39
N TYR A 80 -7.12 -0.08 -1.89
CA TYR A 80 -5.96 -0.44 -1.09
C TYR A 80 -4.87 0.61 -1.24
N GLN A 81 -4.07 0.75 -0.19
CA GLN A 81 -2.88 1.59 -0.17
C GLN A 81 -1.66 0.74 0.11
N LEU A 82 -0.69 0.79 -0.79
CA LEU A 82 0.61 0.16 -0.64
C LEU A 82 1.63 1.26 -0.34
N ILE A 83 2.39 1.10 0.72
CA ILE A 83 3.50 1.99 1.06
C ILE A 83 4.79 1.24 0.76
N LEU A 84 5.58 1.80 -0.14
CA LEU A 84 6.90 1.32 -0.48
C LEU A 84 7.94 2.13 0.29
N THR A 85 8.83 1.45 0.98
CA THR A 85 9.91 2.10 1.74
C THR A 85 11.24 1.53 1.29
N ASP A 86 12.03 2.36 0.64
CA ASP A 86 13.41 2.10 0.22
C ASP A 86 13.63 0.73 -0.45
N LEU A 87 12.76 0.39 -1.42
CA LEU A 87 12.95 -0.82 -2.21
C LEU A 87 14.19 -0.66 -3.08
N CYS A 88 15.28 -1.31 -2.69
CA CYS A 88 16.56 -1.23 -3.36
C CYS A 88 16.76 -2.46 -4.25
N PRO A 89 16.99 -2.30 -5.56
CA PRO A 89 17.32 -3.41 -6.44
C PRO A 89 18.76 -3.89 -6.19
N GLN A 90 19.08 -5.09 -6.67
CA GLN A 90 20.42 -5.65 -6.56
C GLN A 90 21.40 -5.04 -7.56
N THR A 91 20.92 -4.58 -8.70
CA THR A 91 21.72 -4.02 -9.79
C THR A 91 21.21 -2.66 -10.18
N ASP A 92 22.09 -1.86 -10.73
CA ASP A 92 21.75 -0.57 -11.35
C ASP A 92 20.94 -0.75 -12.63
N ASP A 93 20.31 0.33 -13.04
CA ASP A 93 19.68 0.49 -14.33
C ASP A 93 18.49 -0.46 -14.56
N VAL A 94 17.75 -0.75 -13.50
CA VAL A 94 16.57 -1.62 -13.56
C VAL A 94 15.26 -0.84 -13.50
N SER A 95 14.27 -1.30 -14.22
CA SER A 95 12.88 -0.85 -14.07
C SER A 95 12.11 -1.74 -13.12
N VAL A 96 11.19 -1.16 -12.37
CA VAL A 96 10.24 -1.89 -11.53
C VAL A 96 8.89 -1.98 -12.22
N ARG A 97 8.32 -3.16 -12.20
CA ARG A 97 7.07 -3.51 -12.86
C ARG A 97 6.07 -4.04 -11.86
N PHE A 98 4.84 -3.64 -12.03
CA PHE A 98 3.69 -4.10 -11.27
C PHE A 98 2.80 -4.97 -12.17
N ARG A 99 2.34 -6.11 -11.64
CA ARG A 99 1.34 -6.98 -12.27
C ARG A 99 0.31 -7.41 -11.25
N PHE A 100 -0.91 -7.53 -11.69
CA PHE A 100 -1.96 -8.14 -10.88
C PHE A 100 -1.85 -9.68 -10.87
N ARG A 101 -2.45 -10.31 -9.85
CA ARG A 101 -2.49 -11.77 -9.66
C ARG A 101 -3.90 -12.21 -9.27
N ASP A 102 -4.26 -13.44 -9.66
CA ASP A 102 -5.51 -14.12 -9.30
C ASP A 102 -5.39 -14.99 -8.04
N GLY A 103 -4.39 -14.72 -7.20
CA GLY A 103 -4.06 -15.53 -6.02
C GLY A 103 -3.12 -16.67 -6.33
N SER A 104 -3.25 -17.35 -7.45
CA SER A 104 -2.42 -18.51 -7.80
C SER A 104 -1.39 -18.25 -8.89
N SER A 105 -1.68 -17.32 -9.81
CA SER A 105 -0.85 -17.02 -10.96
C SER A 105 -0.78 -15.53 -11.27
N THR A 106 0.21 -15.13 -12.05
CA THR A 106 0.26 -13.79 -12.62
C THR A 106 -0.82 -13.66 -13.68
N LEU A 107 -1.65 -12.64 -13.55
CA LEU A 107 -2.67 -12.35 -14.55
C LEU A 107 -2.02 -11.80 -15.80
N GLU A 108 -2.28 -12.47 -16.89
CA GLU A 108 -1.99 -12.12 -18.26
C GLU A 108 -0.68 -11.36 -18.51
N ALA A 109 0.22 -12.02 -19.18
CA ALA A 109 1.51 -11.47 -19.59
C ALA A 109 1.49 -10.82 -20.97
N SER A 110 0.33 -10.68 -21.63
CA SER A 110 0.29 -10.19 -23.01
C SER A 110 -0.79 -9.13 -23.23
N ASN A 111 -0.36 -7.91 -23.51
CA ASN A 111 -1.16 -6.85 -24.11
C ASN A 111 -2.44 -6.45 -23.37
N THR A 112 -2.47 -6.59 -22.05
CA THR A 112 -3.65 -6.31 -21.22
C THR A 112 -3.50 -5.13 -20.29
N TYR A 113 -2.31 -4.55 -20.20
CA TYR A 113 -2.05 -3.40 -19.37
C TYR A 113 -1.91 -2.12 -20.18
N GLU A 114 -2.44 -1.05 -19.62
CA GLU A 114 -2.17 0.32 -20.07
C GLU A 114 -1.58 1.10 -18.92
N HIS A 115 -0.60 1.94 -19.21
CA HIS A 115 -0.09 2.85 -18.20
C HIS A 115 0.40 4.16 -18.79
N VAL A 116 0.39 5.19 -17.95
CA VAL A 116 0.95 6.50 -18.22
C VAL A 116 1.63 6.99 -16.97
N SER A 117 2.81 7.58 -17.13
CA SER A 117 3.50 8.27 -16.05
C SER A 117 4.19 9.54 -16.51
N PHE A 118 4.36 10.42 -15.56
CA PHE A 118 5.07 11.68 -15.70
C PHE A 118 6.15 11.74 -14.61
N GLY A 119 7.38 12.04 -14.99
CA GLY A 119 8.51 12.15 -14.08
C GLY A 119 9.25 13.47 -14.22
N VAL A 120 9.81 13.94 -13.11
CA VAL A 120 10.72 15.10 -13.04
C VAL A 120 12.00 14.64 -12.35
N GLN A 121 13.13 15.04 -12.89
CA GLN A 121 14.44 14.75 -12.30
C GLN A 121 15.10 16.02 -11.74
N SER A 122 16.01 15.84 -10.77
CA SER A 122 16.56 16.94 -9.98
C SER A 122 17.70 17.69 -10.66
N ASP A 123 18.35 17.12 -11.65
CA ASP A 123 19.60 17.64 -12.21
C ASP A 123 19.44 18.36 -13.56
N GLU A 124 18.42 18.07 -14.34
CA GLU A 124 18.29 18.60 -15.70
C GLU A 124 17.03 19.43 -15.99
N ASN A 125 16.15 19.66 -15.03
CA ASN A 125 14.82 20.25 -15.29
C ASN A 125 14.04 19.53 -16.40
N ASP A 126 14.38 18.29 -16.65
CA ASP A 126 13.77 17.50 -17.71
C ASP A 126 12.51 16.82 -17.20
N THR A 127 11.50 16.82 -18.05
CA THR A 127 10.24 16.13 -17.81
C THR A 127 10.15 14.94 -18.73
N THR A 128 9.99 13.78 -18.16
CA THR A 128 9.86 12.54 -18.94
C THR A 128 8.46 11.98 -18.81
N THR A 129 7.95 11.50 -19.92
CA THR A 129 6.65 10.81 -19.97
C THR A 129 6.86 9.40 -20.47
N LEU A 130 6.21 8.44 -19.82
CA LEU A 130 6.03 7.10 -20.33
C LEU A 130 4.54 6.88 -20.59
N SER A 131 4.22 6.39 -21.76
CA SER A 131 2.89 5.90 -22.05
C SER A 131 3.00 4.61 -22.85
N THR A 132 2.30 3.60 -22.41
CA THR A 132 2.27 2.31 -23.12
C THR A 132 0.84 1.82 -23.18
N ASN A 133 0.49 1.32 -24.33
CA ASN A 133 -0.77 0.70 -24.60
C ASN A 133 -0.52 -0.76 -24.99
N ASN A 134 -1.26 -1.69 -24.39
CA ASN A 134 -1.10 -3.12 -24.62
C ASN A 134 0.28 -3.67 -24.18
N ASP A 135 0.67 -3.40 -22.96
CA ASP A 135 1.87 -3.98 -22.34
C ASP A 135 1.54 -5.25 -21.53
N ASP A 136 2.56 -5.96 -21.11
CA ASP A 136 2.48 -7.11 -20.22
C ASP A 136 2.58 -6.76 -18.73
N ASN A 137 2.73 -5.48 -18.40
CA ASN A 137 2.91 -4.96 -17.04
C ASN A 137 2.63 -3.45 -16.97
N ILE A 138 2.57 -2.93 -15.76
CA ILE A 138 2.61 -1.49 -15.48
C ILE A 138 4.01 -1.16 -14.98
N GLN A 139 4.78 -0.43 -15.75
CA GLN A 139 6.06 0.08 -15.25
C GLN A 139 5.78 1.21 -14.25
N ILE A 140 6.23 1.00 -13.01
CA ILE A 140 6.16 2.00 -11.94
C ILE A 140 7.53 2.64 -11.73
N GLY A 141 7.54 3.95 -11.56
CA GLY A 141 8.80 4.71 -11.52
C GLY A 141 9.35 4.97 -12.92
N HIS A 142 10.07 6.06 -13.03
CA HIS A 142 10.69 6.50 -14.26
C HIS A 142 12.14 6.03 -14.28
N LYS A 143 12.52 5.25 -15.29
CA LYS A 143 13.90 4.85 -15.61
C LYS A 143 14.71 4.21 -14.44
N ALA A 144 15.87 3.84 -14.76
CA ALA A 144 16.94 3.20 -14.01
C ALA A 144 16.95 3.46 -12.50
N LEU A 145 16.58 2.47 -11.72
CA LEU A 145 16.81 2.48 -10.29
C LEU A 145 18.25 2.11 -9.98
N GLY A 146 18.89 2.88 -9.12
CA GLY A 146 20.20 2.54 -8.61
C GLY A 146 20.19 1.44 -7.54
N HIS A 147 21.32 0.75 -7.38
CA HIS A 147 21.42 -0.39 -6.45
C HIS A 147 22.05 -0.03 -5.09
N SER A 148 22.46 1.19 -4.88
CA SER A 148 23.09 1.59 -3.61
C SER A 148 22.02 1.80 -2.52
N ALA A 149 22.00 0.93 -1.52
CA ALA A 149 21.08 1.02 -0.41
C ALA A 149 21.16 2.33 0.41
N ALA A 150 22.27 3.07 0.25
CA ALA A 150 22.46 4.34 0.97
C ALA A 150 21.86 5.54 0.23
N THR A 151 21.69 5.48 -1.08
CA THR A 151 21.31 6.65 -1.90
C THR A 151 20.22 6.37 -2.91
N SER A 152 19.91 5.12 -3.18
CA SER A 152 18.98 4.69 -4.23
C SER A 152 17.83 3.87 -3.66
N GLY A 153 16.84 3.67 -4.48
CA GLY A 153 15.66 2.89 -4.14
C GLY A 153 14.36 3.62 -4.49
N ILE A 154 13.27 2.87 -4.40
CA ILE A 154 11.95 3.39 -4.65
C ILE A 154 11.18 3.51 -3.34
N SER A 155 10.61 4.69 -3.10
CA SER A 155 9.74 4.95 -1.95
C SER A 155 8.52 5.75 -2.38
N GLY A 156 7.38 5.52 -1.75
CA GLY A 156 6.15 6.26 -2.01
C GLY A 156 4.90 5.43 -1.82
N ILE A 157 3.85 5.82 -2.50
CA ILE A 157 2.53 5.25 -2.33
C ILE A 157 1.96 4.79 -3.67
N ILE A 158 1.38 3.60 -3.66
CA ILE A 158 0.54 3.09 -4.75
C ILE A 158 -0.86 2.87 -4.18
N PHE A 159 -1.86 3.37 -4.86
CA PHE A 159 -3.25 3.03 -4.61
C PHE A 159 -3.72 2.01 -5.63
N VAL A 160 -4.36 0.96 -5.16
CA VAL A 160 -5.05 -0.04 -5.98
C VAL A 160 -6.54 0.18 -5.82
N ASN A 161 -7.26 0.32 -6.91
CA ASN A 161 -8.70 0.56 -6.89
C ASN A 161 -9.42 -0.58 -7.60
N ASP A 162 -10.58 -0.93 -7.06
CA ASP A 162 -11.54 -1.89 -7.61
C ASP A 162 -10.97 -3.28 -7.97
N PRO A 163 -10.02 -3.87 -7.21
CA PRO A 163 -9.38 -5.13 -7.61
C PRO A 163 -10.37 -6.29 -7.73
N GLN A 164 -11.43 -6.31 -6.91
CA GLN A 164 -12.46 -7.35 -6.90
C GLN A 164 -13.73 -6.96 -7.68
N SER A 165 -13.70 -5.85 -8.42
CA SER A 165 -14.86 -5.39 -9.18
C SER A 165 -15.18 -6.31 -10.35
N THR A 166 -16.45 -6.60 -10.55
CA THR A 166 -16.97 -7.29 -11.74
C THR A 166 -17.50 -6.32 -12.80
N SER A 167 -17.34 -5.02 -12.58
CA SER A 167 -17.86 -3.96 -13.46
C SER A 167 -16.79 -2.95 -13.90
N ASN A 168 -15.73 -2.81 -13.12
CA ASN A 168 -14.64 -1.88 -13.39
C ASN A 168 -13.33 -2.65 -13.56
N TYR A 169 -12.43 -2.09 -14.34
CA TYR A 169 -11.06 -2.61 -14.43
C TYR A 169 -10.29 -2.32 -13.13
N ALA A 170 -9.54 -3.31 -12.66
CA ALA A 170 -8.54 -3.10 -11.62
C ALA A 170 -7.51 -2.09 -12.12
N ASN A 171 -7.24 -1.07 -11.30
CA ASN A 171 -6.32 -0.02 -11.69
C ASN A 171 -5.46 0.43 -10.51
N ILE A 172 -4.33 1.04 -10.84
CA ILE A 172 -3.46 1.69 -9.88
C ILE A 172 -3.23 3.15 -10.24
N HIS A 173 -2.98 3.96 -9.21
CA HIS A 173 -2.30 5.22 -9.37
C HIS A 173 -1.23 5.37 -8.29
N TYR A 174 -0.15 6.06 -8.61
CA TYR A 174 1.01 6.11 -7.73
C TYR A 174 1.72 7.45 -7.73
N ASP A 175 2.37 7.72 -6.62
CA ASP A 175 3.30 8.84 -6.43
C ASP A 175 4.57 8.29 -5.77
N LEU A 176 5.67 8.27 -6.52
CA LEU A 176 6.90 7.61 -6.13
C LEU A 176 8.09 8.55 -6.24
N LYS A 177 9.00 8.40 -5.29
CA LYS A 177 10.36 8.92 -5.36
C LYS A 177 11.27 7.77 -5.73
N THR A 178 12.12 7.97 -6.72
CA THR A 178 13.20 7.05 -7.08
C THR A 178 14.53 7.79 -7.09
N ALA A 179 15.61 7.07 -6.93
CA ALA A 179 16.95 7.63 -7.10
C ALA A 179 17.80 6.67 -7.92
N ASP A 180 18.64 7.19 -8.80
CA ASP A 180 19.62 6.39 -9.50
C ASP A 180 20.91 6.20 -8.66
N GLY A 181 21.74 5.25 -9.08
CA GLY A 181 22.98 4.90 -8.39
C GLY A 181 24.21 5.71 -8.80
N ASP A 182 24.16 6.35 -9.94
CA ASP A 182 25.36 6.88 -10.64
C ASP A 182 25.67 8.35 -10.34
N GLY A 183 25.03 9.00 -9.44
CA GLY A 183 25.30 10.42 -9.18
C GLY A 183 24.26 11.09 -8.28
N PHE A 184 23.37 10.32 -7.70
CA PHE A 184 22.30 10.81 -6.86
C PHE A 184 21.31 11.74 -7.57
N THR A 185 20.82 11.31 -8.71
CA THR A 185 19.67 11.99 -9.34
C THR A 185 18.38 11.50 -8.70
N LEU A 186 17.60 12.42 -8.18
CA LEU A 186 16.27 12.15 -7.66
C LEU A 186 15.24 12.30 -8.76
N TYR A 187 14.35 11.31 -8.83
CA TYR A 187 13.17 11.36 -9.70
C TYR A 187 11.92 11.35 -8.83
N LYS A 188 11.00 12.24 -9.15
CA LYS A 188 9.63 12.14 -8.70
C LYS A 188 8.77 11.67 -9.87
N THR A 189 8.02 10.58 -9.67
CA THR A 189 7.17 10.01 -10.71
C THR A 189 5.75 9.86 -10.19
N SER A 190 4.80 10.40 -10.92
CA SER A 190 3.37 10.16 -10.71
C SER A 190 2.80 9.46 -11.93
N GLY A 191 1.95 8.47 -11.72
CA GLY A 191 1.41 7.70 -12.83
C GLY A 191 0.15 6.92 -12.48
N ALA A 192 -0.41 6.31 -13.51
CA ALA A 192 -1.56 5.42 -13.40
C ALA A 192 -1.42 4.27 -14.40
N GLY A 193 -2.04 3.16 -14.06
CA GLY A 193 -2.15 2.01 -14.96
C GLY A 193 -3.39 1.19 -14.69
N ALA A 194 -3.84 0.47 -15.68
CA ALA A 194 -5.02 -0.38 -15.59
C ALA A 194 -4.77 -1.74 -16.23
N TYR A 195 -5.42 -2.75 -15.67
CA TYR A 195 -5.50 -4.08 -16.21
C TYR A 195 -6.82 -4.21 -17.00
N LYS A 196 -6.73 -4.32 -18.32
CA LYS A 196 -7.89 -4.28 -19.25
C LYS A 196 -8.55 -5.63 -19.52
N HIS A 197 -8.26 -6.63 -18.75
CA HIS A 197 -8.88 -7.94 -18.97
C HIS A 197 -10.39 -7.95 -18.65
N ALA A 198 -11.06 -9.00 -19.09
CA ALA A 198 -12.49 -9.15 -18.82
C ALA A 198 -12.78 -8.98 -17.32
N VAL A 199 -13.69 -8.08 -16.99
CA VAL A 199 -14.13 -7.74 -15.62
C VAL A 199 -14.66 -8.92 -14.79
N SER A 200 -14.63 -10.14 -15.35
CA SER A 200 -15.04 -11.37 -14.67
C SER A 200 -13.93 -12.05 -13.87
N THR A 201 -12.68 -11.60 -13.99
CA THR A 201 -11.54 -12.20 -13.28
C THR A 201 -11.25 -11.40 -12.02
N ALA A 202 -11.43 -12.03 -10.86
CA ALA A 202 -11.09 -11.44 -9.59
C ALA A 202 -9.56 -11.24 -9.50
N VAL A 203 -9.16 -10.06 -9.09
CA VAL A 203 -7.76 -9.75 -8.79
C VAL A 203 -7.56 -9.89 -7.29
N GLU A 204 -6.84 -10.91 -6.87
CA GLU A 204 -6.66 -11.26 -5.45
C GLU A 204 -5.33 -10.77 -4.88
N GLY A 205 -4.40 -10.40 -5.76
CA GLY A 205 -3.08 -9.97 -5.34
C GLY A 205 -2.30 -9.22 -6.43
N PHE A 206 -1.02 -9.07 -6.19
CA PHE A 206 -0.09 -8.44 -7.13
C PHE A 206 1.32 -9.00 -6.98
N GLU A 207 2.18 -8.71 -7.96
CA GLU A 207 3.61 -8.90 -7.85
C GLU A 207 4.37 -7.66 -8.29
N LEU A 208 5.52 -7.45 -7.66
CA LEU A 208 6.53 -6.49 -8.10
C LEU A 208 7.75 -7.25 -8.64
N THR A 209 8.23 -6.84 -9.80
CA THR A 209 9.41 -7.42 -10.43
C THR A 209 10.42 -6.36 -10.80
N CYS A 210 11.69 -6.70 -10.72
CA CYS A 210 12.77 -5.94 -11.35
C CYS A 210 13.01 -6.49 -12.76
N SER A 211 13.40 -5.64 -13.70
CA SER A 211 13.77 -6.06 -15.06
C SER A 211 15.01 -6.95 -15.08
N SER A 212 15.85 -6.89 -14.05
CA SER A 212 17.02 -7.76 -13.84
C SER A 212 17.23 -7.99 -12.36
N ASN A 213 17.62 -9.20 -11.97
CA ASN A 213 17.82 -9.60 -10.58
C ASN A 213 16.60 -9.30 -9.69
N GLY A 214 16.76 -8.94 -8.43
CA GLY A 214 15.67 -8.69 -7.50
C GLY A 214 15.93 -7.53 -6.55
N PHE A 215 15.10 -7.42 -5.54
CA PHE A 215 15.29 -6.44 -4.46
C PHE A 215 16.15 -7.04 -3.36
N THR A 216 17.13 -6.27 -2.89
CA THR A 216 18.03 -6.65 -1.80
C THR A 216 17.55 -6.18 -0.44
N SER A 217 16.76 -5.10 -0.41
CA SER A 217 16.24 -4.51 0.81
C SER A 217 15.00 -3.68 0.54
N GLY A 218 14.36 -3.24 1.60
CA GLY A 218 13.19 -2.39 1.59
C GLY A 218 12.00 -3.04 2.29
N ARG A 219 10.88 -2.36 2.26
CA ARG A 219 9.65 -2.81 2.90
C ARG A 219 8.43 -2.43 2.08
N ILE A 220 7.44 -3.30 2.11
CA ILE A 220 6.13 -3.08 1.51
C ILE A 220 5.08 -3.30 2.58
N ASP A 221 4.28 -2.27 2.85
CA ASP A 221 3.13 -2.31 3.75
C ASP A 221 1.84 -2.17 2.94
N ILE A 222 0.86 -3.01 3.22
CA ILE A 222 -0.42 -3.05 2.51
C ILE A 222 -1.55 -2.76 3.49
N PHE A 223 -2.40 -1.82 3.12
CA PHE A 223 -3.58 -1.43 3.90
C PHE A 223 -4.84 -1.49 3.04
N GLY A 224 -5.92 -2.00 3.61
CA GLY A 224 -7.27 -1.81 3.10
C GLY A 224 -7.80 -0.44 3.53
N VAL A 225 -8.46 0.29 2.64
CA VAL A 225 -9.10 1.56 2.95
C VAL A 225 -10.59 1.29 3.20
N LYS A 226 -11.05 1.55 4.42
CA LYS A 226 -12.48 1.42 4.76
C LYS A 226 -13.31 2.38 3.91
N ASN A 227 -14.39 1.85 3.36
CA ASN A 227 -15.44 2.69 2.82
C ASN A 227 -16.12 3.43 3.98
N ALA A 228 -16.33 4.73 3.82
CA ALA A 228 -17.05 5.55 4.82
C ALA A 228 -18.52 5.19 4.86
#